data_046e16e4112f67ceb139c4759bc235e5
#
_entry.id   046e16e4112f67ceb139c4759bc235e5
#
_cell.length_a   1.000
_cell.length_b   1.000
_cell.length_c   1.000
_cell.angle_alpha   90.00
_cell.angle_beta   90.00
_cell.angle_gamma   90.00
#
_symmetry.space_group_name_H-M   'P 1'
#
loop_
_entity.id
_entity.type
_entity.pdbx_description
1 polymer ?
#
loop_
_entity_poly.entity_id
_entity_poly.type
_entity_poly.pdbx_seq_one_letter_code
_entity_poly.pdbx_strand_id
1 'polypeptide(L)'
;MKPTKLFLAIAAAVLLGACGNNTENVADATTYEVKGSVKNMQDGTILMLFSYNDGGGSMIAMDTVQAGSFYFKVSPETDNTERYMIAGVRNPDFSPLGLHFWAAAGDRVRIKGNNNLIFTWEVNAPAPENAVLGKYIKRSRDLWNRRQEILIERNQLSHKVKHDQLASQAQRLSEEEDSLMILTAANDLRIMHKSKVDAIWLEMFCNNAIMSSKLKDFPYTEELRQLYEGLTAEQRNHRFAKEAYTALFSPQSVAKGRAIDGELWDLDGNKHSLAELQGTFVLLDFWGKGCAPCMKALPELAILAEMYNDKLSIVSISTDTDDVWREASKQHPMTWYNWCDGNGSDSMFAHYGKGSIPLFVLISPEGYILDTWRGYGQGSLTNRLKGIIE
;
A
#
# COMPACT_ATOMS: atom_id res chain seq x y z
N MET A 1 -31.58 26.50 -26.12
CA MET A 1 -31.70 25.09 -25.72
C MET A 1 -31.01 24.92 -24.35
N LYS A 2 -31.78 24.61 -23.31
CA LYS A 2 -31.29 24.46 -21.93
C LYS A 2 -30.83 23.02 -21.70
N PRO A 3 -29.73 22.75 -20.99
CA PRO A 3 -29.35 21.39 -20.61
C PRO A 3 -30.14 20.93 -19.37
N THR A 4 -30.79 19.80 -19.51
CA THR A 4 -31.59 19.13 -18.49
C THR A 4 -30.65 18.48 -17.44
N LYS A 5 -30.77 18.93 -16.21
CA LYS A 5 -30.10 18.27 -15.05
C LYS A 5 -30.89 17.03 -14.65
N LEU A 6 -30.27 15.87 -14.77
CA LEU A 6 -30.81 14.62 -14.23
C LEU A 6 -30.37 14.49 -12.77
N PHE A 7 -31.29 14.80 -11.84
CA PHE A 7 -31.13 14.47 -10.41
C PHE A 7 -31.66 13.05 -10.18
N LEU A 8 -30.80 12.13 -9.83
CA LEU A 8 -31.19 10.84 -9.29
C LEU A 8 -31.50 11.03 -7.79
N ALA A 9 -32.75 11.02 -7.44
CA ALA A 9 -33.21 11.03 -6.07
C ALA A 9 -33.21 9.58 -5.57
N ILE A 10 -32.31 9.26 -4.63
CA ILE A 10 -32.39 8.01 -3.84
C ILE A 10 -33.35 8.26 -2.69
N ALA A 11 -34.54 7.70 -2.80
CA ALA A 11 -35.54 7.74 -1.74
C ALA A 11 -35.16 6.78 -0.61
N ALA A 12 -34.87 7.32 0.56
CA ALA A 12 -34.77 6.55 1.80
C ALA A 12 -36.19 6.19 2.28
N ALA A 13 -36.56 4.92 2.16
CA ALA A 13 -37.80 4.43 2.76
C ALA A 13 -37.55 4.08 4.23
N VAL A 14 -38.01 4.96 5.12
CA VAL A 14 -38.14 4.67 6.55
C VAL A 14 -39.45 3.89 6.74
N LEU A 15 -39.36 2.62 7.02
CA LEU A 15 -40.51 1.82 7.50
C LEU A 15 -40.40 1.64 9.03
N LEU A 16 -41.19 2.41 9.76
CA LEU A 16 -41.56 2.13 11.15
C LEU A 16 -42.63 1.02 11.13
N GLY A 17 -42.28 -0.14 11.65
CA GLY A 17 -43.21 -1.24 11.87
C GLY A 17 -42.89 -1.91 13.20
N ALA A 18 -43.79 -1.69 14.18
CA ALA A 18 -43.71 -2.29 15.50
C ALA A 18 -44.28 -3.71 15.54
N CYS A 19 -43.77 -4.48 16.50
CA CYS A 19 -44.31 -5.69 17.13
C CYS A 19 -44.29 -7.04 16.39
N GLY A 20 -43.43 -7.90 16.89
CA GLY A 20 -43.79 -9.28 17.28
C GLY A 20 -43.84 -10.32 16.19
N ASN A 21 -42.72 -11.01 16.02
CA ASN A 21 -42.64 -12.49 16.02
C ASN A 21 -41.19 -12.90 15.82
N ASN A 22 -40.69 -13.80 16.65
CA ASN A 22 -39.43 -14.50 16.46
C ASN A 22 -39.52 -15.38 15.23
N THR A 23 -39.34 -14.81 14.05
CA THR A 23 -38.88 -15.54 12.87
C THR A 23 -37.37 -15.26 12.80
N GLU A 24 -36.56 -16.28 13.03
CA GLU A 24 -35.18 -16.27 12.59
C GLU A 24 -35.20 -15.90 11.11
N ASN A 25 -34.86 -14.63 10.81
CA ASN A 25 -34.69 -14.20 9.43
C ASN A 25 -33.59 -15.07 8.82
N VAL A 26 -33.96 -16.00 7.96
CA VAL A 26 -33.08 -16.72 7.07
C VAL A 26 -32.29 -15.64 6.33
N ALA A 27 -30.97 -15.66 6.45
CA ALA A 27 -30.14 -14.72 5.71
C ALA A 27 -30.45 -14.88 4.22
N ASP A 28 -30.63 -13.77 3.53
CA ASP A 28 -30.75 -13.76 2.08
C ASP A 28 -29.46 -14.39 1.52
N ALA A 29 -29.61 -15.56 0.91
CA ALA A 29 -28.47 -16.38 0.44
C ALA A 29 -27.60 -15.68 -0.61
N THR A 30 -28.06 -14.54 -1.14
CA THR A 30 -27.34 -13.75 -2.17
C THR A 30 -26.57 -12.56 -1.62
N THR A 31 -26.73 -12.27 -0.32
CA THR A 31 -26.08 -11.10 0.31
C THR A 31 -25.38 -11.52 1.59
N TYR A 32 -24.38 -10.75 2.02
CA TYR A 32 -23.89 -10.82 3.40
C TYR A 32 -24.20 -9.52 4.15
N GLU A 33 -24.28 -9.64 5.45
CA GLU A 33 -24.56 -8.50 6.35
C GLU A 33 -23.38 -8.24 7.29
N VAL A 34 -23.00 -6.96 7.45
CA VAL A 34 -22.05 -6.53 8.46
C VAL A 34 -22.77 -5.63 9.45
N LYS A 35 -22.79 -6.02 10.73
CA LYS A 35 -23.33 -5.21 11.83
C LYS A 35 -22.22 -4.88 12.82
N GLY A 36 -21.95 -3.58 12.97
CA GLY A 36 -20.97 -3.06 13.89
C GLY A 36 -21.61 -2.39 15.11
N SER A 37 -20.97 -2.59 16.27
CA SER A 37 -21.25 -1.87 17.51
C SER A 37 -19.93 -1.47 18.16
N VAL A 38 -19.60 -0.19 18.08
CA VAL A 38 -18.33 0.37 18.54
C VAL A 38 -18.60 1.42 19.61
N LYS A 39 -18.18 1.14 20.84
CA LYS A 39 -18.32 2.06 21.96
C LYS A 39 -17.44 3.29 21.74
N ASN A 40 -17.84 4.44 22.30
CA ASN A 40 -17.07 5.68 22.29
C ASN A 40 -16.66 6.16 20.88
N MET A 41 -17.39 5.76 19.86
CA MET A 41 -17.20 6.25 18.51
C MET A 41 -18.10 7.47 18.28
N GLN A 42 -17.53 8.49 17.65
CA GLN A 42 -18.23 9.75 17.38
C GLN A 42 -19.35 9.52 16.36
N ASP A 43 -20.57 9.96 16.69
CA ASP A 43 -21.67 9.98 15.73
C ASP A 43 -21.33 10.87 14.53
N GLY A 44 -21.81 10.48 13.37
CA GLY A 44 -21.48 11.16 12.12
C GLY A 44 -20.17 10.69 11.47
N THR A 45 -19.40 9.79 12.10
CA THR A 45 -18.22 9.18 11.45
C THR A 45 -18.67 8.37 10.24
N ILE A 46 -18.05 8.65 9.09
CA ILE A 46 -18.34 7.93 7.83
C ILE A 46 -17.39 6.74 7.72
N LEU A 47 -17.98 5.55 7.60
CA LEU A 47 -17.26 4.32 7.32
C LEU A 47 -17.50 3.90 5.87
N MET A 48 -16.45 3.53 5.19
CA MET A 48 -16.49 2.94 3.84
C MET A 48 -16.13 1.48 3.89
N LEU A 49 -16.86 0.68 3.14
CA LEU A 49 -16.57 -0.72 2.89
C LEU A 49 -15.98 -0.89 1.49
N PHE A 50 -14.85 -1.55 1.41
CA PHE A 50 -14.14 -1.85 0.18
C PHE A 50 -14.15 -3.35 -0.08
N SER A 51 -14.38 -3.76 -1.32
CA SER A 51 -14.04 -5.08 -1.83
C SER A 51 -12.55 -5.10 -2.19
N TYR A 52 -11.84 -6.15 -1.84
CA TYR A 52 -10.41 -6.29 -2.06
C TYR A 52 -10.14 -7.53 -2.94
N ASN A 53 -10.02 -7.31 -4.24
CA ASN A 53 -9.64 -8.34 -5.22
C ASN A 53 -8.23 -8.09 -5.75
N ASP A 54 -7.72 -8.96 -6.61
CA ASP A 54 -6.32 -8.93 -7.09
C ASP A 54 -5.92 -7.65 -7.85
N GLY A 55 -6.87 -6.82 -8.24
CA GLY A 55 -6.63 -5.53 -8.93
C GLY A 55 -6.67 -4.29 -8.03
N GLY A 56 -6.91 -4.44 -6.72
CA GLY A 56 -7.02 -3.33 -5.78
C GLY A 56 -8.34 -3.28 -5.02
N GLY A 57 -8.56 -2.22 -4.25
CA GLY A 57 -9.78 -2.02 -3.47
C GLY A 57 -10.79 -1.12 -4.18
N SER A 58 -12.01 -1.60 -4.40
CA SER A 58 -13.14 -0.79 -4.88
C SER A 58 -14.11 -0.51 -3.74
N MET A 59 -14.52 0.75 -3.58
CA MET A 59 -15.55 1.11 -2.60
C MET A 59 -16.91 0.57 -3.06
N ILE A 60 -17.55 -0.24 -2.22
CA ILE A 60 -18.81 -0.91 -2.52
C ILE A 60 -19.98 -0.45 -1.65
N ALA A 61 -19.72 0.09 -0.46
CA ALA A 61 -20.77 0.63 0.42
C ALA A 61 -20.20 1.70 1.36
N MET A 62 -21.09 2.49 1.92
CA MET A 62 -20.77 3.54 2.89
C MET A 62 -21.92 3.62 3.90
N ASP A 63 -21.58 3.84 5.18
CA ASP A 63 -22.55 4.10 6.23
C ASP A 63 -22.04 5.16 7.20
N THR A 64 -22.94 5.81 7.91
CA THR A 64 -22.64 6.83 8.91
C THR A 64 -22.98 6.30 10.30
N VAL A 65 -21.99 6.31 11.18
CA VAL A 65 -22.15 5.84 12.56
C VAL A 65 -23.19 6.65 13.32
N GLN A 66 -24.14 5.95 13.96
CA GLN A 66 -25.15 6.51 14.84
C GLN A 66 -25.23 5.68 16.13
N ALA A 67 -25.12 6.35 17.27
CA ALA A 67 -25.07 5.70 18.59
C ALA A 67 -24.07 4.53 18.65
N GLY A 68 -22.89 4.71 18.01
CA GLY A 68 -21.84 3.71 17.93
C GLY A 68 -22.17 2.51 17.05
N SER A 69 -23.22 2.56 16.23
CA SER A 69 -23.65 1.46 15.37
C SER A 69 -23.49 1.79 13.89
N PHE A 70 -23.18 0.76 13.09
CA PHE A 70 -23.15 0.83 11.62
C PHE A 70 -23.62 -0.48 11.00
N TYR A 71 -24.06 -0.42 9.73
CA TYR A 71 -24.59 -1.55 9.00
C TYR A 71 -24.26 -1.50 7.51
N PHE A 72 -23.82 -2.63 6.97
CA PHE A 72 -23.72 -2.83 5.54
C PHE A 72 -24.47 -4.09 5.12
N LYS A 73 -25.16 -4.03 4.00
CA LYS A 73 -25.72 -5.20 3.30
C LYS A 73 -25.18 -5.17 1.88
N VAL A 74 -24.52 -6.23 1.47
CA VAL A 74 -23.75 -6.29 0.23
C VAL A 74 -24.07 -7.57 -0.53
N SER A 75 -24.24 -7.46 -1.83
CA SER A 75 -24.22 -8.59 -2.77
C SER A 75 -22.79 -8.78 -3.26
N PRO A 76 -22.09 -9.87 -2.89
CA PRO A 76 -20.75 -10.14 -3.40
C PRO A 76 -20.80 -10.42 -4.91
N GLU A 77 -19.67 -10.21 -5.59
CA GLU A 77 -19.56 -10.47 -7.03
C GLU A 77 -19.52 -11.98 -7.34
N THR A 78 -19.06 -12.77 -6.39
CA THR A 78 -18.98 -14.24 -6.50
C THR A 78 -19.56 -14.92 -5.27
N ASP A 79 -19.82 -16.22 -5.38
CA ASP A 79 -20.26 -17.06 -4.25
C ASP A 79 -19.09 -17.48 -3.33
N ASN A 80 -17.85 -17.11 -3.68
CA ASN A 80 -16.67 -17.45 -2.91
C ASN A 80 -16.50 -16.52 -1.70
N THR A 81 -15.74 -16.98 -0.72
CA THR A 81 -15.25 -16.11 0.36
C THR A 81 -14.30 -15.07 -0.21
N GLU A 82 -14.62 -13.80 -0.04
CA GLU A 82 -13.84 -12.66 -0.51
C GLU A 82 -13.33 -11.82 0.65
N ARG A 83 -12.28 -11.04 0.40
CA ARG A 83 -11.69 -10.12 1.37
C ARG A 83 -12.32 -8.74 1.25
N TYR A 84 -12.65 -8.17 2.39
CA TYR A 84 -13.20 -6.83 2.51
C TYR A 84 -12.39 -5.99 3.50
N MET A 85 -12.53 -4.67 3.41
CA MET A 85 -11.89 -3.73 4.32
C MET A 85 -12.85 -2.61 4.72
N ILE A 86 -12.95 -2.33 6.01
CA ILE A 86 -13.63 -1.13 6.53
C ILE A 86 -12.58 -0.09 6.86
N ALA A 87 -12.79 1.14 6.40
CA ALA A 87 -11.95 2.30 6.72
C ALA A 87 -12.81 3.52 7.06
N GLY A 88 -12.34 4.35 7.99
CA GLY A 88 -12.93 5.66 8.27
C GLY A 88 -12.40 6.69 7.27
N VAL A 89 -13.27 7.59 6.82
CA VAL A 89 -12.91 8.60 5.85
C VAL A 89 -13.28 9.99 6.34
N ARG A 90 -12.50 10.98 5.88
CA ARG A 90 -12.69 12.42 6.20
C ARG A 90 -12.73 12.73 7.70
N ASN A 91 -12.18 11.84 8.54
CA ASN A 91 -12.06 12.05 9.97
C ASN A 91 -10.56 12.02 10.33
N PRO A 92 -9.94 13.15 10.68
CA PRO A 92 -8.52 13.22 11.02
C PRO A 92 -8.18 12.46 12.33
N ASP A 93 -9.18 12.17 13.14
CA ASP A 93 -9.05 11.45 14.40
C ASP A 93 -9.28 9.93 14.23
N PHE A 94 -9.53 9.47 13.00
CA PHE A 94 -9.70 8.05 12.71
C PHE A 94 -8.37 7.44 12.25
N SER A 95 -8.15 6.18 12.61
CA SER A 95 -6.99 5.43 12.14
C SER A 95 -6.95 5.39 10.60
N PRO A 96 -5.82 5.72 9.97
CA PRO A 96 -5.67 5.57 8.52
C PRO A 96 -5.54 4.12 8.05
N LEU A 97 -5.50 3.17 9.00
CA LEU A 97 -5.47 1.73 8.73
C LEU A 97 -6.89 1.19 8.56
N GLY A 98 -7.04 0.15 7.74
CA GLY A 98 -8.32 -0.51 7.51
C GLY A 98 -8.48 -1.81 8.31
N LEU A 99 -9.71 -2.15 8.72
CA LEU A 99 -10.05 -3.44 9.28
C LEU A 99 -10.39 -4.42 8.17
N HIS A 100 -9.58 -5.44 8.00
CA HIS A 100 -9.83 -6.50 7.03
C HIS A 100 -10.66 -7.62 7.63
N PHE A 101 -11.56 -8.17 6.82
CA PHE A 101 -12.32 -9.37 7.14
C PHE A 101 -12.69 -10.12 5.86
N TRP A 102 -13.12 -11.38 6.02
CA TRP A 102 -13.57 -12.25 4.94
C TRP A 102 -15.02 -12.63 5.15
N ALA A 103 -15.79 -12.63 4.06
CA ALA A 103 -17.18 -13.01 4.05
C ALA A 103 -17.58 -13.58 2.68
N ALA A 104 -18.62 -14.41 2.66
CA ALA A 104 -19.29 -14.92 1.48
C ALA A 104 -20.79 -14.59 1.53
N ALA A 105 -21.49 -14.85 0.44
CA ALA A 105 -22.96 -14.76 0.39
C ALA A 105 -23.58 -15.61 1.52
N GLY A 106 -24.59 -15.08 2.20
CA GLY A 106 -25.24 -15.71 3.34
C GLY A 106 -24.60 -15.41 4.70
N ASP A 107 -23.39 -14.83 4.74
CA ASP A 107 -22.67 -14.60 5.98
C ASP A 107 -23.26 -13.43 6.81
N ARG A 108 -23.12 -13.57 8.13
CA ARG A 108 -23.43 -12.52 9.10
C ARG A 108 -22.16 -12.13 9.86
N VAL A 109 -21.58 -11.01 9.48
CA VAL A 109 -20.40 -10.46 10.11
C VAL A 109 -20.83 -9.59 11.30
N ARG A 110 -20.25 -9.82 12.47
CA ARG A 110 -20.47 -9.02 13.67
C ARG A 110 -19.17 -8.37 14.09
N ILE A 111 -19.18 -7.06 14.21
CA ILE A 111 -18.00 -6.29 14.64
C ILE A 111 -18.32 -5.62 15.95
N LYS A 112 -17.45 -5.81 16.94
CA LYS A 112 -17.52 -5.12 18.24
C LYS A 112 -16.21 -4.41 18.49
N GLY A 113 -16.25 -3.17 18.95
CA GLY A 113 -15.04 -2.40 19.17
C GLY A 113 -15.21 -1.27 20.17
N ASN A 114 -14.15 -0.49 20.28
CA ASN A 114 -14.10 0.69 21.11
C ASN A 114 -13.33 1.80 20.40
N ASN A 115 -13.84 3.03 20.42
CA ASN A 115 -13.25 4.24 19.83
C ASN A 115 -12.84 4.11 18.33
N ASN A 116 -12.03 5.03 17.86
CA ASN A 116 -11.60 5.13 16.48
C ASN A 116 -10.34 4.26 16.15
N LEU A 117 -9.84 3.50 17.12
CA LEU A 117 -8.71 2.61 16.93
C LEU A 117 -9.20 1.26 16.40
N ILE A 118 -9.17 1.10 15.09
CA ILE A 118 -9.82 0.00 14.37
C ILE A 118 -9.31 -1.40 14.78
N PHE A 119 -8.07 -1.52 15.26
CA PHE A 119 -7.53 -2.79 15.77
C PHE A 119 -7.99 -3.15 17.20
N THR A 120 -8.76 -2.26 17.87
CA THR A 120 -9.52 -2.67 19.06
C THR A 120 -10.75 -3.48 18.69
N TRP A 121 -11.18 -3.42 17.43
CA TRP A 121 -12.42 -4.04 16.98
C TRP A 121 -12.20 -5.54 16.74
N GLU A 122 -13.17 -6.33 17.14
CA GLU A 122 -13.17 -7.77 16.97
C GLU A 122 -14.18 -8.16 15.90
N VAL A 123 -13.72 -8.94 14.94
CA VAL A 123 -14.56 -9.50 13.88
C VAL A 123 -14.97 -10.91 14.27
N ASN A 124 -16.28 -11.15 14.25
CA ASN A 124 -16.87 -12.48 14.37
C ASN A 124 -17.64 -12.78 13.07
N ALA A 125 -17.10 -13.68 12.27
CA ALA A 125 -17.64 -14.08 10.98
C ALA A 125 -17.26 -15.54 10.69
N PRO A 126 -18.00 -16.26 9.81
CA PRO A 126 -17.81 -17.68 9.56
C PRO A 126 -16.46 -18.04 8.94
N ALA A 127 -15.94 -17.21 8.04
CA ALA A 127 -14.70 -17.48 7.31
C ALA A 127 -13.50 -17.68 8.27
N PRO A 128 -12.76 -18.80 8.15
CA PRO A 128 -11.68 -19.15 9.07
C PRO A 128 -10.53 -18.15 9.07
N GLU A 129 -10.31 -17.43 7.98
CA GLU A 129 -9.33 -16.35 7.83
C GLU A 129 -9.48 -15.28 8.90
N ASN A 130 -10.72 -14.97 9.29
CA ASN A 130 -11.01 -13.99 10.34
C ASN A 130 -10.44 -14.42 11.70
N ALA A 131 -10.57 -15.70 12.02
CA ALA A 131 -10.03 -16.24 13.28
C ALA A 131 -8.50 -16.30 13.27
N VAL A 132 -7.90 -16.61 12.12
CA VAL A 132 -6.43 -16.66 11.97
C VAL A 132 -5.86 -15.25 12.08
N LEU A 133 -6.33 -14.27 11.30
CA LEU A 133 -5.89 -12.88 11.39
C LEU A 133 -6.11 -12.31 12.81
N GLY A 134 -7.25 -12.64 13.42
CA GLY A 134 -7.58 -12.21 14.77
C GLY A 134 -6.56 -12.62 15.83
N LYS A 135 -5.85 -13.76 15.67
CA LYS A 135 -4.77 -14.18 16.57
C LYS A 135 -3.57 -13.22 16.52
N TYR A 136 -3.17 -12.81 15.31
CA TYR A 136 -2.06 -11.85 15.11
C TYR A 136 -2.41 -10.49 15.71
N ILE A 137 -3.60 -9.97 15.39
CA ILE A 137 -4.08 -8.68 15.92
C ILE A 137 -4.17 -8.73 17.45
N LYS A 138 -4.80 -9.75 18.01
CA LYS A 138 -4.99 -9.88 19.47
C LYS A 138 -3.66 -9.94 20.22
N ARG A 139 -2.66 -10.64 19.67
CA ARG A 139 -1.34 -10.76 20.31
C ARG A 139 -0.59 -9.45 20.38
N SER A 140 -0.77 -8.58 19.41
CA SER A 140 -0.07 -7.30 19.28
C SER A 140 -1.01 -6.11 19.42
N ARG A 141 -2.18 -6.27 20.04
CA ARG A 141 -3.23 -5.25 20.08
C ARG A 141 -2.76 -3.91 20.62
N ASP A 142 -2.05 -3.91 21.73
CA ASP A 142 -1.59 -2.66 22.35
C ASP A 142 -0.53 -1.95 21.49
N LEU A 143 0.35 -2.73 20.83
CA LEU A 143 1.32 -2.21 19.86
C LEU A 143 0.62 -1.59 18.64
N TRP A 144 -0.39 -2.29 18.12
CA TRP A 144 -1.21 -1.78 17.02
C TRP A 144 -2.00 -0.53 17.40
N ASN A 145 -2.55 -0.47 18.61
CA ASN A 145 -3.27 0.70 19.08
C ASN A 145 -2.34 1.91 19.18
N ARG A 146 -1.16 1.75 19.79
CA ARG A 146 -0.21 2.85 19.87
C ARG A 146 0.27 3.29 18.49
N ARG A 147 0.49 2.35 17.57
CA ARG A 147 0.84 2.68 16.18
C ARG A 147 -0.26 3.50 15.50
N GLN A 148 -1.53 3.15 15.69
CA GLN A 148 -2.66 3.92 15.15
C GLN A 148 -2.69 5.35 15.71
N GLU A 149 -2.45 5.53 17.01
CA GLU A 149 -2.35 6.85 17.64
C GLU A 149 -1.23 7.67 17.00
N ILE A 150 -0.05 7.09 16.80
CA ILE A 150 1.08 7.74 16.11
C ILE A 150 0.69 8.20 14.71
N LEU A 151 0.02 7.34 13.94
CA LEU A 151 -0.40 7.69 12.59
C LEU A 151 -1.44 8.82 12.58
N ILE A 152 -2.35 8.85 13.56
CA ILE A 152 -3.29 9.94 13.77
C ILE A 152 -2.56 11.23 14.16
N GLU A 153 -1.64 11.17 15.13
CA GLU A 153 -0.82 12.30 15.54
C GLU A 153 -0.04 12.90 14.36
N ARG A 154 0.62 12.06 13.55
CA ARG A 154 1.36 12.49 12.35
C ARG A 154 0.47 13.17 11.32
N ASN A 155 -0.73 12.63 11.10
CA ASN A 155 -1.70 13.23 10.18
C ASN A 155 -2.16 14.62 10.67
N GLN A 156 -2.42 14.76 11.96
CA GLN A 156 -2.79 16.04 12.57
C GLN A 156 -1.65 17.07 12.55
N LEU A 157 -0.40 16.63 12.76
CA LEU A 157 0.78 17.49 12.72
C LEU A 157 0.97 18.13 11.34
N SER A 158 0.74 17.39 10.26
CA SER A 158 0.88 17.91 8.90
C SER A 158 -0.05 19.10 8.61
N HIS A 159 -1.08 19.30 9.41
CA HIS A 159 -2.08 20.37 9.25
C HIS A 159 -1.91 21.54 10.21
N LYS A 160 -1.05 21.48 11.24
CA LYS A 160 -1.10 22.43 12.39
C LYS A 160 0.14 23.27 12.67
N VAL A 161 1.36 22.96 12.19
CA VAL A 161 2.60 23.57 12.76
C VAL A 161 3.60 24.08 11.72
N LYS A 162 4.40 25.12 12.10
CA LYS A 162 5.51 25.69 11.31
C LYS A 162 6.74 24.78 11.31
N HIS A 163 7.55 24.84 10.24
CA HIS A 163 8.53 23.86 9.76
C HIS A 163 9.55 23.29 10.78
N ASP A 164 10.12 24.08 11.69
CA ASP A 164 11.31 23.65 12.46
C ASP A 164 11.02 22.75 13.67
N GLN A 165 9.85 22.88 14.31
CA GLN A 165 9.44 22.01 15.42
C GLN A 165 8.80 20.69 14.96
N LEU A 166 8.31 20.67 13.72
CA LEU A 166 7.69 19.51 13.08
C LEU A 166 8.68 18.37 12.84
N ALA A 167 9.89 18.71 12.39
CA ALA A 167 10.86 17.69 11.97
C ALA A 167 11.29 16.79 13.15
N SER A 168 11.59 17.39 14.31
CA SER A 168 12.03 16.62 15.48
C SER A 168 10.91 15.76 16.11
N GLN A 169 9.66 16.24 16.07
CA GLN A 169 8.51 15.47 16.57
C GLN A 169 8.15 14.36 15.59
N ALA A 170 8.13 14.63 14.29
CA ALA A 170 7.87 13.63 13.27
C ALA A 170 8.93 12.52 13.28
N GLN A 171 10.19 12.86 13.50
CA GLN A 171 11.27 11.88 13.62
C GLN A 171 11.08 10.99 14.85
N ARG A 172 10.79 11.54 16.03
CA ARG A 172 10.53 10.75 17.25
C ARG A 172 9.35 9.79 17.07
N LEU A 173 8.25 10.24 16.45
CA LEU A 173 7.11 9.41 16.16
C LEU A 173 7.44 8.29 15.15
N SER A 174 8.33 8.58 14.18
CA SER A 174 8.80 7.56 13.24
C SER A 174 9.65 6.49 13.94
N GLU A 175 10.59 6.89 14.80
CA GLU A 175 11.43 5.96 15.55
C GLU A 175 10.61 5.10 16.54
N GLU A 176 9.57 5.69 17.16
CA GLU A 176 8.62 4.95 17.99
C GLU A 176 7.83 3.96 17.15
N GLU A 177 7.32 4.36 15.97
CA GLU A 177 6.60 3.47 15.04
C GLU A 177 7.48 2.29 14.61
N ASP A 178 8.73 2.53 14.23
CA ASP A 178 9.69 1.49 13.86
C ASP A 178 9.89 0.47 14.99
N SER A 179 10.04 0.95 16.22
CA SER A 179 10.18 0.10 17.40
C SER A 179 8.93 -0.77 17.64
N LEU A 180 7.72 -0.21 17.49
CA LEU A 180 6.47 -0.94 17.61
C LEU A 180 6.34 -2.00 16.51
N MET A 181 6.78 -1.71 15.30
CA MET A 181 6.77 -2.66 14.19
C MET A 181 7.72 -3.84 14.45
N ILE A 182 8.91 -3.61 14.99
CA ILE A 182 9.84 -4.68 15.38
C ILE A 182 9.23 -5.57 16.47
N LEU A 183 8.60 -4.98 17.49
CA LEU A 183 7.93 -5.75 18.55
C LEU A 183 6.74 -6.55 18.02
N THR A 184 6.00 -6.00 17.07
CA THR A 184 4.91 -6.70 16.39
C THR A 184 5.44 -7.90 15.60
N ALA A 185 6.53 -7.72 14.85
CA ALA A 185 7.20 -8.79 14.12
C ALA A 185 7.62 -9.95 15.03
N ALA A 186 8.18 -9.65 16.22
CA ALA A 186 8.51 -10.67 17.23
C ALA A 186 7.29 -11.49 17.65
N ASN A 187 6.14 -10.86 17.82
CA ASN A 187 4.90 -11.54 18.16
C ASN A 187 4.37 -12.39 17.01
N ASP A 188 4.46 -11.87 15.77
CA ASP A 188 4.04 -12.59 14.57
C ASP A 188 4.88 -13.85 14.35
N LEU A 189 6.21 -13.77 14.47
CA LEU A 189 7.11 -14.91 14.38
C LEU A 189 6.79 -15.99 15.40
N ARG A 190 6.46 -15.61 16.65
CA ARG A 190 6.02 -16.59 17.66
C ARG A 190 4.74 -17.34 17.29
N ILE A 191 3.85 -16.70 16.52
CA ILE A 191 2.65 -17.37 15.99
C ILE A 191 3.05 -18.23 14.80
N MET A 192 3.87 -17.74 13.87
CA MET A 192 4.31 -18.42 12.66
C MET A 192 4.97 -19.76 12.95
N HIS A 193 5.87 -19.81 13.93
CA HIS A 193 6.53 -21.06 14.34
C HIS A 193 5.59 -22.14 14.89
N LYS A 194 4.39 -21.76 15.32
CA LYS A 194 3.42 -22.68 15.96
C LYS A 194 2.20 -22.97 15.08
N SER A 195 2.14 -22.35 13.91
CA SER A 195 1.00 -22.42 13.01
C SER A 195 1.35 -23.15 11.72
N LYS A 196 0.32 -23.70 11.08
CA LYS A 196 0.45 -24.18 9.70
C LYS A 196 0.56 -23.00 8.76
N VAL A 197 1.29 -23.19 7.67
CA VAL A 197 1.40 -22.20 6.59
C VAL A 197 0.08 -22.21 5.81
N ASP A 198 -0.69 -21.13 5.94
CA ASP A 198 -1.89 -20.81 5.17
C ASP A 198 -1.74 -19.43 4.50
N ALA A 199 -2.78 -18.96 3.81
CA ALA A 199 -2.74 -17.68 3.09
C ALA A 199 -2.49 -16.48 4.02
N ILE A 200 -3.06 -16.48 5.24
CA ILE A 200 -2.84 -15.42 6.24
C ILE A 200 -1.42 -15.48 6.80
N TRP A 201 -0.92 -16.68 7.05
CA TRP A 201 0.47 -16.88 7.46
C TRP A 201 1.43 -16.29 6.41
N LEU A 202 1.21 -16.62 5.13
CA LEU A 202 2.04 -16.09 4.02
C LEU A 202 1.93 -14.56 3.89
N GLU A 203 0.75 -13.99 4.11
CA GLU A 203 0.56 -12.54 4.11
C GLU A 203 1.33 -11.87 5.27
N MET A 204 1.18 -12.38 6.49
CA MET A 204 1.91 -11.84 7.64
C MET A 204 3.43 -12.02 7.49
N PHE A 205 3.86 -13.15 6.93
CA PHE A 205 5.25 -13.39 6.59
C PHE A 205 5.77 -12.37 5.57
N CYS A 206 5.03 -12.12 4.51
CA CYS A 206 5.36 -11.10 3.49
C CYS A 206 5.46 -9.70 4.11
N ASN A 207 4.50 -9.31 4.95
CA ASN A 207 4.53 -8.02 5.63
C ASN A 207 5.78 -7.86 6.49
N ASN A 208 6.19 -8.89 7.23
CA ASN A 208 7.42 -8.88 8.03
C ASN A 208 8.68 -8.88 7.15
N ALA A 209 8.68 -9.57 6.02
CA ALA A 209 9.77 -9.55 5.04
C ALA A 209 9.94 -8.16 4.42
N ILE A 210 8.85 -7.51 4.02
CA ILE A 210 8.88 -6.13 3.50
C ILE A 210 9.39 -5.16 4.60
N MET A 211 8.98 -5.36 5.84
CA MET A 211 9.43 -4.55 6.97
C MET A 211 10.93 -4.70 7.19
N SER A 212 11.47 -5.92 7.11
CA SER A 212 12.91 -6.18 7.24
C SER A 212 13.75 -5.48 6.19
N SER A 213 13.19 -5.22 5.00
CA SER A 213 13.87 -4.48 3.94
C SER A 213 13.84 -2.96 4.12
N LYS A 214 12.93 -2.45 4.95
CA LYS A 214 12.71 -1.01 5.16
C LYS A 214 13.31 -0.48 6.45
N LEU A 215 13.33 -1.31 7.50
CA LEU A 215 13.81 -0.91 8.81
C LEU A 215 15.29 -1.22 8.94
N LYS A 216 16.08 -0.18 9.27
CA LYS A 216 17.50 -0.35 9.58
C LYS A 216 17.64 -1.26 10.82
N ASP A 217 18.59 -2.17 10.76
CA ASP A 217 18.92 -3.08 11.87
C ASP A 217 17.74 -3.96 12.34
N PHE A 218 16.82 -4.35 11.41
CA PHE A 218 15.72 -5.26 11.74
C PHE A 218 16.25 -6.64 12.18
N PRO A 219 15.95 -7.06 13.41
CA PRO A 219 16.68 -8.18 14.05
C PRO A 219 16.27 -9.56 13.55
N TYR A 220 15.17 -9.70 12.81
CA TYR A 220 14.59 -11.00 12.44
C TYR A 220 14.78 -11.36 10.96
N THR A 221 15.61 -10.63 10.21
CA THR A 221 15.81 -10.87 8.77
C THR A 221 16.29 -12.29 8.48
N GLU A 222 17.25 -12.78 9.24
CA GLU A 222 17.78 -14.13 9.05
C GLU A 222 16.76 -15.22 9.42
N GLU A 223 16.00 -15.01 10.49
CA GLU A 223 14.90 -15.92 10.88
C GLU A 223 13.82 -15.99 9.79
N LEU A 224 13.49 -14.87 9.17
CA LEU A 224 12.56 -14.83 8.03
C LEU A 224 13.12 -15.58 6.81
N ARG A 225 14.43 -15.48 6.52
CA ARG A 225 15.06 -16.25 5.43
C ARG A 225 14.94 -17.76 5.68
N GLN A 226 15.22 -18.20 6.89
CA GLN A 226 15.07 -19.61 7.29
C GLN A 226 13.63 -20.11 7.17
N LEU A 227 12.64 -19.29 7.56
CA LEU A 227 11.23 -19.60 7.37
C LEU A 227 10.87 -19.74 5.88
N TYR A 228 11.40 -18.85 5.02
CA TYR A 228 11.21 -18.95 3.56
C TYR A 228 11.81 -20.25 3.01
N GLU A 229 13.00 -20.62 3.44
CA GLU A 229 13.69 -21.86 3.00
C GLU A 229 12.89 -23.11 3.40
N GLY A 230 12.15 -23.05 4.49
CA GLY A 230 11.26 -24.12 4.95
C GLY A 230 9.95 -24.26 4.16
N LEU A 231 9.61 -23.30 3.26
CA LEU A 231 8.39 -23.37 2.45
C LEU A 231 8.50 -24.45 1.36
N THR A 232 7.39 -25.14 1.10
CA THR A 232 7.28 -26.06 -0.04
C THR A 232 7.28 -25.29 -1.38
N ALA A 233 7.52 -26.00 -2.48
CA ALA A 233 7.47 -25.41 -3.83
C ALA A 233 6.10 -24.77 -4.14
N GLU A 234 5.01 -25.39 -3.72
CA GLU A 234 3.66 -24.84 -3.85
C GLU A 234 3.48 -23.55 -3.06
N GLN A 235 3.89 -23.52 -1.79
CA GLN A 235 3.82 -22.32 -0.94
C GLN A 235 4.68 -21.18 -1.48
N ARG A 236 5.88 -21.47 -2.02
CA ARG A 236 6.75 -20.48 -2.67
C ARG A 236 6.12 -19.89 -3.94
N ASN A 237 5.22 -20.63 -4.61
CA ASN A 237 4.52 -20.13 -5.78
C ASN A 237 3.40 -19.13 -5.45
N HIS A 238 2.99 -19.04 -4.19
CA HIS A 238 1.99 -18.07 -3.75
C HIS A 238 2.50 -16.63 -3.87
N ARG A 239 1.63 -15.68 -4.27
CA ARG A 239 2.00 -14.26 -4.48
C ARG A 239 2.76 -13.64 -3.31
N PHE A 240 2.30 -13.85 -2.09
CA PHE A 240 2.95 -13.30 -0.89
C PHE A 240 4.33 -13.90 -0.64
N ALA A 241 4.54 -15.18 -0.95
CA ALA A 241 5.86 -15.78 -0.82
C ALA A 241 6.84 -15.24 -1.88
N LYS A 242 6.39 -15.00 -3.10
CA LYS A 242 7.20 -14.36 -4.16
C LYS A 242 7.60 -12.93 -3.78
N GLU A 243 6.68 -12.16 -3.24
CA GLU A 243 6.94 -10.81 -2.77
C GLU A 243 7.90 -10.80 -1.56
N ALA A 244 7.70 -11.73 -0.62
CA ALA A 244 8.62 -11.91 0.51
C ALA A 244 10.03 -12.32 0.04
N TYR A 245 10.14 -13.19 -0.97
CA TYR A 245 11.43 -13.54 -1.57
C TYR A 245 12.16 -12.30 -2.08
N THR A 246 11.47 -11.46 -2.83
CA THR A 246 12.04 -10.21 -3.33
C THR A 246 12.53 -9.32 -2.19
N ALA A 247 11.76 -9.20 -1.12
CA ALA A 247 12.14 -8.37 0.03
C ALA A 247 13.34 -8.93 0.82
N LEU A 248 13.47 -10.27 0.92
CA LEU A 248 14.50 -10.92 1.75
C LEU A 248 15.80 -11.21 1.01
N PHE A 249 15.71 -11.53 -0.28
CA PHE A 249 16.84 -12.08 -1.04
C PHE A 249 17.27 -11.22 -2.22
N SER A 250 16.41 -10.28 -2.68
CA SER A 250 16.90 -9.30 -3.64
C SER A 250 18.00 -8.47 -2.97
N PRO A 251 19.09 -8.20 -3.69
CA PRO A 251 20.13 -7.37 -3.12
C PRO A 251 19.51 -6.07 -2.62
N GLN A 252 19.68 -5.77 -1.33
CA GLN A 252 19.37 -4.44 -0.78
C GLN A 252 20.43 -3.45 -1.27
N SER A 253 20.73 -3.53 -2.54
CA SER A 253 21.83 -2.83 -3.19
C SER A 253 21.57 -1.36 -3.41
N VAL A 254 20.46 -0.87 -2.90
CA VAL A 254 20.02 0.50 -3.19
C VAL A 254 20.61 1.53 -2.22
N ALA A 255 21.25 1.12 -1.14
CA ALA A 255 22.03 2.03 -0.31
C ALA A 255 23.53 1.86 -0.61
N LYS A 256 24.05 2.54 -1.63
CA LYS A 256 25.49 2.70 -1.93
C LYS A 256 26.20 1.51 -2.63
N GLY A 257 25.48 0.66 -3.40
CA GLY A 257 26.07 -0.33 -4.28
C GLY A 257 26.18 0.15 -5.72
N ARG A 258 26.67 -0.74 -6.61
CA ARG A 258 26.56 -0.52 -8.05
C ARG A 258 25.10 -0.53 -8.48
N ALA A 259 24.76 0.34 -9.45
CA ALA A 259 23.45 0.31 -10.09
C ALA A 259 23.21 -1.06 -10.72
N ILE A 260 21.99 -1.57 -10.56
CA ILE A 260 21.57 -2.80 -11.22
C ILE A 260 21.18 -2.44 -12.64
N ASP A 261 21.76 -3.13 -13.60
CA ASP A 261 21.44 -3.00 -15.02
C ASP A 261 20.48 -4.10 -15.47
N GLY A 262 19.80 -3.87 -16.58
CA GLY A 262 18.84 -4.81 -17.14
C GLY A 262 18.64 -4.56 -18.63
N GLU A 263 17.90 -5.46 -19.26
CA GLU A 263 17.48 -5.26 -20.64
C GLU A 263 16.29 -4.32 -20.68
N LEU A 264 16.42 -3.22 -21.38
CA LEU A 264 15.41 -2.17 -21.54
C LEU A 264 15.15 -1.94 -23.02
N TRP A 265 13.94 -1.56 -23.39
CA TRP A 265 13.56 -1.25 -24.78
C TRP A 265 13.02 0.17 -24.86
N ASP A 266 13.38 0.86 -25.94
CA ASP A 266 12.78 2.15 -26.31
C ASP A 266 11.47 1.95 -27.09
N LEU A 267 10.82 3.07 -27.42
CA LEU A 267 9.57 3.08 -28.20
C LEU A 267 9.74 2.57 -29.63
N ASP A 268 10.94 2.60 -30.18
CA ASP A 268 11.29 2.10 -31.51
C ASP A 268 11.63 0.60 -31.50
N GLY A 269 11.72 -0.01 -30.30
CA GLY A 269 12.04 -1.43 -30.10
C GLY A 269 13.53 -1.71 -30.07
N ASN A 270 14.38 -0.69 -29.94
CA ASN A 270 15.81 -0.90 -29.73
C ASN A 270 16.07 -1.29 -28.28
N LYS A 271 17.06 -2.18 -28.11
CA LYS A 271 17.48 -2.66 -26.79
C LYS A 271 18.55 -1.73 -26.23
N HIS A 272 18.43 -1.41 -24.95
CA HIS A 272 19.31 -0.54 -24.20
C HIS A 272 19.73 -1.15 -22.86
N SER A 273 20.77 -0.57 -22.28
CA SER A 273 21.24 -0.86 -20.93
C SER A 273 21.79 0.40 -20.28
N LEU A 274 21.82 0.46 -18.95
CA LEU A 274 22.40 1.60 -18.24
C LEU A 274 23.92 1.73 -18.48
N ALA A 275 24.58 0.66 -18.89
CA ALA A 275 26.01 0.68 -19.23
C ALA A 275 26.33 1.64 -20.37
N GLU A 276 25.38 1.92 -21.27
CA GLU A 276 25.55 2.88 -22.37
C GLU A 276 25.70 4.33 -21.90
N LEU A 277 25.26 4.62 -20.67
CA LEU A 277 25.24 5.95 -20.08
C LEU A 277 26.39 6.19 -19.09
N GLN A 278 27.36 5.26 -19.02
CA GLN A 278 28.53 5.44 -18.17
C GLN A 278 29.33 6.68 -18.57
N GLY A 279 29.84 7.40 -17.57
CA GLY A 279 30.56 8.66 -17.76
C GLY A 279 29.71 9.91 -17.49
N THR A 280 28.39 9.76 -17.37
CA THR A 280 27.48 10.81 -16.93
C THR A 280 26.75 10.38 -15.66
N PHE A 281 26.23 11.33 -14.88
CA PHE A 281 25.24 11.01 -13.85
C PHE A 281 23.98 10.44 -14.53
N VAL A 282 23.32 9.45 -13.90
CA VAL A 282 22.06 8.90 -14.40
C VAL A 282 20.98 9.10 -13.34
N LEU A 283 19.88 9.71 -13.71
CA LEU A 283 18.66 9.78 -12.88
C LEU A 283 17.63 8.81 -13.43
N LEU A 284 17.41 7.70 -12.74
CA LEU A 284 16.28 6.83 -13.03
C LEU A 284 15.01 7.42 -12.43
N ASP A 285 13.94 7.41 -13.20
CA ASP A 285 12.59 7.77 -12.83
C ASP A 285 11.66 6.59 -13.13
N PHE A 286 11.27 5.85 -12.10
CA PHE A 286 10.29 4.77 -12.26
C PHE A 286 8.88 5.34 -12.19
N TRP A 287 8.12 5.17 -13.29
CA TRP A 287 6.80 5.75 -13.48
C TRP A 287 5.79 4.75 -14.02
N GLY A 288 4.51 5.13 -14.12
CA GLY A 288 3.47 4.29 -14.73
C GLY A 288 2.20 5.06 -15.06
N LYS A 289 1.36 4.49 -15.93
CA LYS A 289 0.05 5.03 -16.29
C LYS A 289 -0.81 5.17 -15.03
N GLY A 290 -1.45 6.34 -14.86
CA GLY A 290 -2.29 6.60 -13.69
C GLY A 290 -1.56 7.07 -12.44
N CYS A 291 -0.23 7.16 -12.46
CA CYS A 291 0.54 7.75 -11.37
C CYS A 291 0.50 9.28 -11.42
N ALA A 292 -0.46 9.90 -10.74
CA ALA A 292 -0.59 11.36 -10.74
C ALA A 292 0.64 12.12 -10.22
N PRO A 293 1.37 11.66 -9.18
CA PRO A 293 2.62 12.31 -8.77
C PRO A 293 3.72 12.19 -9.82
N CYS A 294 3.77 11.08 -10.60
CA CYS A 294 4.73 10.92 -11.70
C CYS A 294 4.47 11.96 -12.79
N MET A 295 3.21 12.15 -13.16
CA MET A 295 2.84 13.16 -14.17
C MET A 295 3.20 14.58 -13.74
N LYS A 296 3.11 14.88 -12.44
CA LYS A 296 3.53 16.17 -11.89
C LYS A 296 5.04 16.39 -11.92
N ALA A 297 5.83 15.31 -11.94
CA ALA A 297 7.29 15.39 -12.00
C ALA A 297 7.82 15.69 -13.41
N LEU A 298 7.09 15.31 -14.48
CA LEU A 298 7.55 15.44 -15.87
C LEU A 298 8.04 16.85 -16.24
N PRO A 299 7.36 17.96 -15.89
CA PRO A 299 7.85 19.30 -16.21
C PRO A 299 9.20 19.62 -15.56
N GLU A 300 9.45 19.16 -14.32
CA GLU A 300 10.73 19.38 -13.65
C GLU A 300 11.82 18.50 -14.25
N LEU A 301 11.50 17.25 -14.61
CA LEU A 301 12.42 16.35 -15.33
C LEU A 301 12.83 16.94 -16.68
N ALA A 302 11.90 17.54 -17.44
CA ALA A 302 12.21 18.20 -18.69
C ALA A 302 13.21 19.36 -18.51
N ILE A 303 12.99 20.19 -17.51
CA ILE A 303 13.90 21.32 -17.19
C ILE A 303 15.29 20.79 -16.81
N LEU A 304 15.38 19.72 -16.00
CA LEU A 304 16.64 19.11 -15.59
C LEU A 304 17.37 18.44 -16.76
N ALA A 305 16.65 17.77 -17.65
CA ALA A 305 17.22 17.15 -18.85
C ALA A 305 17.85 18.20 -19.78
N GLU A 306 17.25 19.38 -19.90
CA GLU A 306 17.80 20.49 -20.68
C GLU A 306 18.96 21.17 -19.94
N MET A 307 18.81 21.42 -18.64
CA MET A 307 19.77 22.18 -17.82
C MET A 307 21.10 21.43 -17.66
N TYR A 308 21.09 20.12 -17.54
CA TYR A 308 22.24 19.26 -17.27
C TYR A 308 22.53 18.27 -18.42
N ASN A 309 22.17 18.61 -19.65
CA ASN A 309 22.22 17.72 -20.81
C ASN A 309 23.61 17.10 -21.11
N ASP A 310 24.68 17.75 -20.67
CA ASP A 310 26.08 17.30 -20.80
C ASP A 310 26.61 16.51 -19.59
N LYS A 311 25.88 16.50 -18.47
CA LYS A 311 26.31 15.90 -17.21
C LYS A 311 25.34 14.84 -16.68
N LEU A 312 24.04 14.94 -17.01
CA LEU A 312 22.97 14.10 -16.48
C LEU A 312 22.16 13.44 -17.59
N SER A 313 22.12 12.13 -17.59
CA SER A 313 21.18 11.34 -18.39
C SER A 313 19.96 11.00 -17.55
N ILE A 314 18.77 11.43 -17.95
CA ILE A 314 17.51 11.04 -17.32
C ILE A 314 16.93 9.83 -18.06
N VAL A 315 16.54 8.81 -17.32
CA VAL A 315 15.93 7.58 -17.86
C VAL A 315 14.63 7.31 -17.11
N SER A 316 13.51 7.60 -17.73
CA SER A 316 12.19 7.20 -17.24
C SER A 316 11.93 5.75 -17.62
N ILE A 317 11.74 4.89 -16.61
CA ILE A 317 11.49 3.45 -16.79
C ILE A 317 10.06 3.16 -16.38
N SER A 318 9.24 2.68 -17.33
CA SER A 318 7.86 2.33 -17.02
C SER A 318 7.77 1.02 -16.22
N THR A 319 6.87 1.01 -15.23
CA THR A 319 6.51 -0.18 -14.45
C THR A 319 5.29 -0.90 -15.01
N ASP A 320 4.77 -0.43 -16.14
CA ASP A 320 3.61 -0.99 -16.84
C ASP A 320 4.04 -2.11 -17.83
N THR A 321 3.07 -2.80 -18.39
CA THR A 321 3.27 -3.67 -19.55
C THR A 321 3.60 -2.85 -20.81
N ASP A 322 4.23 -3.45 -21.80
CA ASP A 322 4.65 -2.76 -23.03
C ASP A 322 3.51 -1.99 -23.71
N ASP A 323 2.34 -2.61 -23.87
CA ASP A 323 1.17 -1.96 -24.50
C ASP A 323 0.70 -0.72 -23.72
N VAL A 324 0.64 -0.81 -22.40
CA VAL A 324 0.19 0.28 -21.51
C VAL A 324 1.21 1.41 -21.52
N TRP A 325 2.51 1.09 -21.45
CA TRP A 325 3.60 2.06 -21.55
C TRP A 325 3.59 2.80 -22.87
N ARG A 326 3.43 2.11 -24.02
CA ARG A 326 3.37 2.76 -25.34
C ARG A 326 2.19 3.70 -25.46
N GLU A 327 1.04 3.33 -24.92
CA GLU A 327 -0.14 4.21 -24.89
C GLU A 327 0.10 5.44 -24.01
N ALA A 328 0.63 5.25 -22.81
CA ALA A 328 0.93 6.34 -21.88
C ALA A 328 1.99 7.30 -22.43
N SER A 329 3.01 6.77 -23.10
CA SER A 329 4.08 7.57 -23.72
C SER A 329 3.59 8.46 -24.86
N LYS A 330 2.53 8.06 -25.59
CA LYS A 330 1.89 8.92 -26.60
C LYS A 330 1.17 10.11 -25.96
N GLN A 331 0.61 9.90 -24.77
CA GLN A 331 -0.10 10.97 -24.03
C GLN A 331 0.87 11.90 -23.29
N HIS A 332 2.05 11.39 -22.93
CA HIS A 332 3.09 12.08 -22.17
C HIS A 332 4.45 11.93 -22.87
N PRO A 333 4.66 12.63 -24.02
CA PRO A 333 5.93 12.54 -24.76
C PRO A 333 7.08 13.09 -23.90
N MET A 334 8.20 12.38 -23.89
CA MET A 334 9.40 12.75 -23.16
C MET A 334 10.53 13.06 -24.14
N THR A 335 11.36 14.04 -23.85
CA THR A 335 12.51 14.45 -24.66
C THR A 335 13.82 13.82 -24.20
N TRP A 336 13.76 12.97 -23.17
CA TRP A 336 14.84 12.16 -22.60
C TRP A 336 14.56 10.67 -22.77
N TYR A 337 15.43 9.81 -22.28
CA TYR A 337 15.27 8.35 -22.41
C TYR A 337 14.00 7.87 -21.72
N ASN A 338 13.13 7.21 -22.46
CA ASN A 338 11.88 6.61 -21.97
C ASN A 338 11.86 5.14 -22.37
N TRP A 339 12.16 4.29 -21.41
CA TRP A 339 12.36 2.86 -21.61
C TRP A 339 11.37 2.02 -20.81
N CYS A 340 11.26 0.75 -21.19
CA CYS A 340 10.45 -0.25 -20.50
C CYS A 340 11.16 -1.60 -20.56
N ASP A 341 11.07 -2.40 -19.49
CA ASP A 341 11.56 -3.78 -19.47
C ASP A 341 10.47 -4.83 -19.73
N GLY A 342 9.20 -4.41 -19.76
CA GLY A 342 8.05 -5.24 -20.11
C GLY A 342 7.71 -6.35 -19.11
N ASN A 343 8.39 -6.47 -17.98
CA ASN A 343 8.44 -7.70 -17.18
C ASN A 343 7.70 -7.70 -15.84
N GLY A 344 6.82 -6.76 -15.57
CA GLY A 344 5.95 -6.84 -14.38
C GLY A 344 6.71 -7.10 -13.06
N SER A 345 6.59 -8.29 -12.47
CA SER A 345 7.15 -8.61 -11.16
C SER A 345 8.67 -8.81 -11.12
N ASP A 346 9.27 -9.16 -12.25
CA ASP A 346 10.73 -9.35 -12.40
C ASP A 346 11.38 -8.14 -13.07
N SER A 347 10.67 -7.02 -13.09
CA SER A 347 11.11 -5.77 -13.69
C SER A 347 12.31 -5.17 -12.95
N MET A 348 13.06 -4.33 -13.65
CA MET A 348 14.14 -3.54 -13.07
C MET A 348 13.67 -2.74 -11.84
N PHE A 349 12.41 -2.29 -11.83
CA PHE A 349 11.78 -1.66 -10.67
C PHE A 349 11.77 -2.56 -9.43
N ALA A 350 11.56 -3.88 -9.59
CA ALA A 350 11.59 -4.82 -8.48
C ALA A 350 12.97 -4.89 -7.82
N HIS A 351 14.04 -4.79 -8.60
CA HIS A 351 15.43 -4.79 -8.12
C HIS A 351 15.79 -3.50 -7.36
N TYR A 352 15.15 -2.38 -7.67
CA TYR A 352 15.33 -1.09 -6.98
C TYR A 352 14.39 -0.89 -5.78
N GLY A 353 13.71 -1.95 -5.35
CA GLY A 353 12.83 -1.94 -4.18
C GLY A 353 11.40 -1.62 -4.53
N LYS A 354 10.62 -2.66 -4.85
CA LYS A 354 9.17 -2.61 -5.12
C LYS A 354 8.42 -1.75 -4.09
N GLY A 355 7.56 -0.86 -4.54
CA GLY A 355 6.78 0.00 -3.64
C GLY A 355 6.03 1.06 -4.43
N SER A 356 5.85 2.25 -3.85
CA SER A 356 5.17 3.35 -4.52
C SER A 356 6.05 4.02 -5.57
N ILE A 357 5.45 4.45 -6.67
CA ILE A 357 6.03 5.33 -7.68
C ILE A 357 5.51 6.76 -7.51
N PRO A 358 6.27 7.81 -7.94
CA PRO A 358 7.58 7.71 -8.56
C PRO A 358 8.65 7.26 -7.57
N LEU A 359 9.60 6.46 -8.07
CA LEU A 359 10.85 6.15 -7.40
C LEU A 359 11.98 6.76 -8.24
N PHE A 360 12.83 7.54 -7.60
CA PHE A 360 14.01 8.12 -8.24
C PHE A 360 15.28 7.49 -7.68
N VAL A 361 16.27 7.26 -8.58
CA VAL A 361 17.59 6.73 -8.23
C VAL A 361 18.64 7.55 -8.95
N LEU A 362 19.51 8.21 -8.19
CA LEU A 362 20.65 8.93 -8.74
C LEU A 362 21.89 8.03 -8.74
N ILE A 363 22.54 7.92 -9.88
CA ILE A 363 23.70 7.06 -10.14
C ILE A 363 24.87 7.94 -10.55
N SER A 364 26.06 7.66 -10.00
CA SER A 364 27.31 8.35 -10.38
C SER A 364 27.81 7.96 -11.78
N PRO A 365 28.71 8.74 -12.40
CA PRO A 365 29.32 8.40 -13.67
C PRO A 365 30.04 7.03 -13.67
N GLU A 366 30.49 6.54 -12.52
CA GLU A 366 31.13 5.22 -12.35
C GLU A 366 30.12 4.07 -12.16
N GLY A 367 28.81 4.38 -12.13
CA GLY A 367 27.73 3.41 -12.00
C GLY A 367 27.36 3.04 -10.56
N TYR A 368 27.68 3.89 -9.57
CA TYR A 368 27.29 3.69 -8.17
C TYR A 368 26.07 4.53 -7.80
N ILE A 369 25.16 3.95 -7.02
CA ILE A 369 23.99 4.66 -6.51
C ILE A 369 24.42 5.68 -5.46
N LEU A 370 24.08 6.95 -5.71
CA LEU A 370 24.36 8.07 -4.82
C LEU A 370 23.20 8.38 -3.90
N ASP A 371 21.95 8.33 -4.42
CA ASP A 371 20.74 8.61 -3.66
C ASP A 371 19.54 7.86 -4.24
N THR A 372 18.54 7.63 -3.38
CA THR A 372 17.28 6.99 -3.77
C THR A 372 16.14 7.56 -2.94
N TRP A 373 15.04 7.96 -3.59
CA TRP A 373 13.88 8.51 -2.89
C TRP A 373 12.57 8.24 -3.62
N ARG A 374 11.46 8.34 -2.90
CA ARG A 374 10.11 8.12 -3.42
C ARG A 374 9.25 9.36 -3.28
N GLY A 375 8.25 9.43 -4.16
CA GLY A 375 7.33 10.54 -4.20
C GLY A 375 7.91 11.78 -4.86
N TYR A 376 7.04 12.72 -5.17
CA TYR A 376 7.38 13.96 -5.82
C TYR A 376 6.73 15.15 -5.12
N GLY A 377 7.48 16.20 -4.90
CA GLY A 377 7.04 17.54 -4.53
C GLY A 377 7.68 18.56 -5.47
N GLN A 378 7.00 19.63 -5.81
CA GLN A 378 7.54 20.66 -6.70
C GLN A 378 8.90 21.18 -6.22
N GLY A 379 9.89 21.17 -7.10
CA GLY A 379 11.28 21.58 -6.79
C GLY A 379 12.10 20.51 -6.05
N SER A 380 11.53 19.36 -5.72
CA SER A 380 12.23 18.33 -4.94
C SER A 380 13.37 17.67 -5.69
N LEU A 381 13.26 17.51 -7.00
CA LEU A 381 14.30 16.92 -7.84
C LEU A 381 15.49 17.89 -7.95
N THR A 382 15.22 19.15 -8.29
CA THR A 382 16.23 20.19 -8.40
C THR A 382 17.01 20.36 -7.10
N ASN A 383 16.30 20.39 -5.97
CA ASN A 383 16.96 20.54 -4.66
C ASN A 383 17.86 19.36 -4.29
N ARG A 384 17.50 18.12 -4.71
CA ARG A 384 18.33 16.93 -4.45
C ARG A 384 19.55 16.84 -5.35
N LEU A 385 19.44 17.27 -6.60
CA LEU A 385 20.54 17.24 -7.56
C LEU A 385 21.54 18.39 -7.34
N LYS A 386 21.06 19.51 -6.79
CA LYS A 386 21.88 20.67 -6.48
C LYS A 386 22.99 20.29 -5.47
N GLY A 387 24.24 20.61 -5.78
CA GLY A 387 25.40 20.26 -4.96
C GLY A 387 25.95 18.83 -5.15
N ILE A 388 25.31 18.03 -6.03
CA ILE A 388 25.86 16.72 -6.44
C ILE A 388 26.36 16.78 -7.87
N ILE A 389 25.61 17.43 -8.77
CA ILE A 389 25.92 17.51 -10.22
C ILE A 389 26.63 18.83 -10.56
N GLU A 390 26.55 19.83 -9.70
CA GLU A 390 27.30 21.08 -9.82
C GLU A 390 28.78 20.84 -9.44
#